data_18ac1197391f82be59cb61590f04d304
#
_entry.id   18ac1197391f82be59cb61590f04d304
#
_cell.length_a   1.000
_cell.length_b   1.000
_cell.length_c   1.000
_cell.angle_alpha   90.00
_cell.angle_beta   90.00
_cell.angle_gamma   90.00
#
_symmetry.space_group_name_H-M   'P 1'
#
loop_
_entity.id
_entity.type
_entity.pdbx_description
1 polymer ?
#
loop_
_entity_poly.entity_id
_entity_poly.type
_entity_poly.pdbx_seq_one_letter_code
_entity_poly.pdbx_strand_id
1 'polypeptide(L)'
;MKLVSALIASLAILTVPLGALAQGYPTKSITLVVPFAAGGPTDIVARTLAANMSRTLGQTVVVENKAGAGGTLAGGYVAKAAPDGYTFLIHHNGMSTAPALYRKMAFNPMTDFEYVSQAVDVPMTLIGRKDLPAKNMQELTAYVKANAKKINLANAGLGAVSHLCGMLLQQAWGVDLTTVPFSGTAPALNALLGGQVDILCDQTTQTTSHIKAGTVNLYGVTTKQRIRALPDAPTLTEGGLKDFEVIVWHGIYAPKGTPAANIEKFGSAVRTALKDQAFVTRMADLGAEIVPDSKQTPEGLRTWLQAEIGKWGPVIRSAGVYAD
;
A
#
# COMPACT_ATOMS: atom_id res chain seq x y z
N MET A 1 -16.12 -43.48 -82.27
CA MET A 1 -15.34 -44.58 -81.61
C MET A 1 -14.27 -43.97 -80.75
N LYS A 2 -14.18 -44.46 -79.54
CA LYS A 2 -13.22 -44.27 -78.49
C LYS A 2 -13.42 -43.01 -77.58
N LEU A 3 -14.04 -43.32 -76.40
CA LEU A 3 -14.06 -42.55 -75.18
C LEU A 3 -12.64 -42.34 -74.70
N VAL A 4 -12.39 -41.11 -74.24
CA VAL A 4 -11.26 -40.84 -73.35
C VAL A 4 -11.84 -40.18 -72.05
N SER A 5 -11.93 -41.00 -71.03
CA SER A 5 -12.35 -40.58 -69.68
C SER A 5 -11.21 -39.80 -69.06
N ALA A 6 -11.43 -38.52 -68.76
CA ALA A 6 -10.54 -37.71 -67.98
C ALA A 6 -10.87 -37.88 -66.47
N LEU A 7 -9.97 -38.49 -65.70
CA LEU A 7 -10.00 -38.58 -64.26
C LEU A 7 -9.56 -37.21 -63.67
N ILE A 8 -10.52 -36.47 -63.12
CA ILE A 8 -10.19 -35.29 -62.33
C ILE A 8 -9.99 -35.77 -60.87
N ALA A 9 -8.74 -35.90 -60.46
CA ALA A 9 -8.39 -36.15 -59.08
C ALA A 9 -8.57 -34.86 -58.25
N SER A 10 -9.63 -34.77 -57.47
CA SER A 10 -9.86 -33.69 -56.50
C SER A 10 -8.88 -33.81 -55.34
N LEU A 11 -7.84 -32.97 -55.34
CA LEU A 11 -6.89 -32.81 -54.22
C LEU A 11 -7.59 -31.98 -53.14
N ALA A 12 -8.22 -32.64 -52.16
CA ALA A 12 -8.76 -31.99 -50.99
C ALA A 12 -7.57 -31.52 -50.10
N ILE A 13 -7.24 -30.24 -50.18
CA ILE A 13 -6.29 -29.60 -49.26
C ILE A 13 -6.97 -29.55 -47.89
N LEU A 14 -6.59 -30.46 -47.00
CA LEU A 14 -6.91 -30.36 -45.59
C LEU A 14 -6.16 -29.11 -45.03
N THR A 15 -6.85 -27.99 -44.97
CA THR A 15 -6.42 -26.85 -44.16
C THR A 15 -6.57 -27.23 -42.70
N VAL A 16 -5.50 -27.76 -42.10
CA VAL A 16 -5.37 -27.87 -40.66
C VAL A 16 -5.37 -26.44 -40.14
N PRO A 17 -6.34 -25.99 -39.29
CA PRO A 17 -6.25 -24.73 -38.68
C PRO A 17 -4.96 -24.80 -37.79
N LEU A 18 -3.91 -24.04 -38.15
CA LEU A 18 -2.85 -23.73 -37.16
C LEU A 18 -3.59 -23.13 -36.00
N GLY A 19 -3.75 -23.92 -34.93
CA GLY A 19 -4.25 -23.42 -33.67
C GLY A 19 -3.40 -22.20 -33.33
N ALA A 20 -3.99 -21.01 -33.35
CA ALA A 20 -3.39 -19.84 -32.83
C ALA A 20 -2.99 -20.22 -31.42
N LEU A 21 -1.68 -20.43 -31.18
CA LEU A 21 -1.14 -20.56 -29.86
C LEU A 21 -1.58 -19.26 -29.17
N ALA A 22 -2.63 -19.37 -28.37
CA ALA A 22 -3.10 -18.25 -27.58
C ALA A 22 -1.85 -17.77 -26.82
N GLN A 23 -1.32 -16.62 -27.24
CA GLN A 23 -0.16 -16.05 -26.57
C GLN A 23 -0.51 -15.97 -25.10
N GLY A 24 0.18 -16.80 -24.29
CA GLY A 24 -0.15 -16.92 -22.87
C GLY A 24 -0.01 -15.59 -22.17
N TYR A 25 -1.01 -15.18 -21.41
CA TYR A 25 -0.94 -13.99 -20.54
C TYR A 25 0.28 -14.05 -19.62
N PRO A 26 1.03 -12.93 -19.43
CA PRO A 26 0.91 -11.63 -20.09
C PRO A 26 1.68 -11.53 -21.42
N THR A 27 1.17 -10.75 -22.40
CA THR A 27 1.80 -10.49 -23.71
C THR A 27 2.32 -9.07 -23.86
N LYS A 28 2.01 -8.20 -22.90
CA LYS A 28 2.42 -6.79 -22.83
C LYS A 28 2.72 -6.42 -21.38
N SER A 29 3.28 -5.24 -21.17
CA SER A 29 3.54 -4.71 -19.82
C SER A 29 2.26 -4.61 -19.00
N ILE A 30 2.40 -4.85 -17.68
CA ILE A 30 1.34 -4.75 -16.69
C ILE A 30 1.57 -3.48 -15.87
N THR A 31 0.51 -2.73 -15.57
CA THR A 31 0.57 -1.54 -14.71
C THR A 31 0.17 -1.90 -13.28
N LEU A 32 1.06 -1.58 -12.33
CA LEU A 32 0.78 -1.63 -10.90
C LEU A 32 0.59 -0.20 -10.38
N VAL A 33 -0.66 0.18 -10.13
CA VAL A 33 -1.04 1.52 -9.70
C VAL A 33 -0.79 1.68 -8.21
N VAL A 34 -0.13 2.78 -7.83
CA VAL A 34 0.19 3.19 -6.45
C VAL A 34 -0.62 4.44 -6.10
N PRO A 35 -1.34 4.48 -4.97
CA PRO A 35 -2.29 5.56 -4.63
C PRO A 35 -1.65 6.83 -4.07
N PHE A 36 -0.31 6.91 -3.98
CA PHE A 36 0.43 7.99 -3.34
C PHE A 36 1.60 8.46 -4.20
N ALA A 37 2.20 9.59 -3.80
CA ALA A 37 3.37 10.16 -4.47
C ALA A 37 4.53 9.16 -4.56
N ALA A 38 5.29 9.26 -5.64
CA ALA A 38 6.49 8.45 -5.86
C ALA A 38 7.53 8.70 -4.73
N GLY A 39 8.33 7.67 -4.45
CA GLY A 39 9.33 7.68 -3.37
C GLY A 39 8.76 7.48 -1.97
N GLY A 40 7.43 7.37 -1.82
CA GLY A 40 6.78 7.03 -0.55
C GLY A 40 6.81 5.53 -0.25
N PRO A 41 6.37 5.13 0.96
CA PRO A 41 6.46 3.75 1.44
C PRO A 41 5.82 2.71 0.51
N THR A 42 4.59 2.96 0.09
CA THR A 42 3.85 2.06 -0.83
C THR A 42 4.54 1.98 -2.21
N ASP A 43 5.13 3.07 -2.69
CA ASP A 43 5.89 3.10 -3.95
C ASP A 43 7.17 2.27 -3.84
N ILE A 44 7.88 2.33 -2.71
CA ILE A 44 9.07 1.52 -2.43
C ILE A 44 8.72 0.02 -2.46
N VAL A 45 7.66 -0.38 -1.78
CA VAL A 45 7.16 -1.77 -1.80
C VAL A 45 6.78 -2.17 -3.22
N ALA A 46 6.00 -1.37 -3.93
CA ALA A 46 5.52 -1.64 -5.28
C ALA A 46 6.68 -1.82 -6.28
N ARG A 47 7.68 -0.92 -6.27
CA ARG A 47 8.84 -1.02 -7.19
C ARG A 47 9.73 -2.22 -6.88
N THR A 48 9.90 -2.55 -5.60
CA THR A 48 10.68 -3.72 -5.21
C THR A 48 9.97 -5.03 -5.64
N LEU A 49 8.65 -5.11 -5.50
CA LEU A 49 7.82 -6.21 -6.03
C LEU A 49 7.89 -6.26 -7.57
N ALA A 50 7.63 -5.14 -8.24
CA ALA A 50 7.58 -5.05 -9.70
C ALA A 50 8.87 -5.52 -10.37
N ALA A 51 10.04 -5.18 -9.80
CA ALA A 51 11.34 -5.61 -10.30
C ALA A 51 11.48 -7.15 -10.29
N ASN A 52 11.02 -7.81 -9.22
CA ASN A 52 11.02 -9.26 -9.09
C ASN A 52 9.99 -9.92 -10.00
N MET A 53 8.76 -9.39 -9.98
CA MET A 53 7.65 -9.92 -10.76
C MET A 53 7.88 -9.85 -12.27
N SER A 54 8.57 -8.78 -12.74
CA SER A 54 8.92 -8.65 -14.16
C SER A 54 9.76 -9.81 -14.66
N ARG A 55 10.68 -10.32 -13.85
CA ARG A 55 11.49 -11.51 -14.19
C ARG A 55 10.62 -12.78 -14.29
N THR A 56 9.72 -12.97 -13.30
CA THR A 56 8.86 -14.15 -13.24
C THR A 56 7.80 -14.16 -14.34
N LEU A 57 7.25 -12.99 -14.70
CA LEU A 57 6.19 -12.87 -15.70
C LEU A 57 6.74 -12.81 -17.14
N GLY A 58 8.03 -12.53 -17.34
CA GLY A 58 8.61 -12.30 -18.65
C GLY A 58 8.12 -11.01 -19.34
N GLN A 59 7.42 -10.14 -18.58
CA GLN A 59 6.89 -8.86 -19.05
C GLN A 59 7.12 -7.81 -17.97
N THR A 60 7.36 -6.57 -18.39
CA THR A 60 7.61 -5.47 -17.46
C THR A 60 6.37 -5.18 -16.61
N VAL A 61 6.53 -5.09 -15.28
CA VAL A 61 5.55 -4.52 -14.37
C VAL A 61 5.93 -3.06 -14.14
N VAL A 62 5.12 -2.15 -14.68
CA VAL A 62 5.32 -0.71 -14.59
C VAL A 62 4.58 -0.16 -13.37
N VAL A 63 5.27 0.59 -12.52
CA VAL A 63 4.66 1.26 -11.37
C VAL A 63 4.21 2.66 -11.76
N GLU A 64 2.90 2.92 -11.63
CA GLU A 64 2.26 4.21 -11.93
C GLU A 64 1.68 4.84 -10.66
N ASN A 65 2.09 6.07 -10.32
CA ASN A 65 1.59 6.77 -9.15
C ASN A 65 0.38 7.66 -9.51
N LYS A 66 -0.78 7.39 -8.86
CA LYS A 66 -2.01 8.20 -8.96
C LYS A 66 -2.40 8.70 -7.57
N ALA A 67 -1.70 9.74 -7.13
CA ALA A 67 -1.87 10.30 -5.80
C ALA A 67 -3.13 11.20 -5.70
N GLY A 68 -3.75 11.21 -4.52
CA GLY A 68 -4.81 12.16 -4.18
C GLY A 68 -5.95 11.55 -3.38
N ALA A 69 -6.67 12.42 -2.65
CA ALA A 69 -7.82 12.07 -1.81
C ALA A 69 -7.57 10.84 -0.92
N GLY A 70 -6.44 10.84 -0.17
CA GLY A 70 -6.07 9.72 0.71
C GLY A 70 -5.91 8.36 0.02
N GLY A 71 -5.74 8.35 -1.30
CA GLY A 71 -5.61 7.14 -2.13
C GLY A 71 -6.88 6.72 -2.87
N THR A 72 -8.03 7.35 -2.59
CA THR A 72 -9.31 6.97 -3.21
C THR A 72 -9.37 7.28 -4.71
N LEU A 73 -8.57 8.24 -5.21
CA LEU A 73 -8.45 8.49 -6.66
C LEU A 73 -7.92 7.28 -7.41
N ALA A 74 -6.85 6.65 -6.92
CA ALA A 74 -6.29 5.44 -7.52
C ALA A 74 -7.26 4.26 -7.45
N GLY A 75 -7.94 4.08 -6.31
CA GLY A 75 -8.99 3.07 -6.14
C GLY A 75 -10.10 3.22 -7.19
N GLY A 76 -10.63 4.44 -7.33
CA GLY A 76 -11.67 4.74 -8.32
C GLY A 76 -11.20 4.60 -9.77
N TYR A 77 -9.93 4.89 -10.05
CA TYR A 77 -9.34 4.67 -11.38
C TYR A 77 -9.27 3.17 -11.72
N VAL A 78 -8.72 2.36 -10.81
CA VAL A 78 -8.56 0.91 -11.06
C VAL A 78 -9.90 0.19 -11.06
N ALA A 79 -10.86 0.57 -10.21
CA ALA A 79 -12.20 -0.02 -10.23
C ALA A 79 -12.90 0.10 -11.58
N LYS A 80 -12.55 1.12 -12.39
CA LYS A 80 -13.10 1.40 -13.72
C LYS A 80 -12.20 0.97 -14.86
N ALA A 81 -11.03 0.42 -14.57
CA ALA A 81 -10.11 -0.05 -15.60
C ALA A 81 -10.64 -1.33 -16.29
N ALA A 82 -10.14 -1.61 -17.48
CA ALA A 82 -10.49 -2.84 -18.18
C ALA A 82 -10.11 -4.07 -17.34
N PRO A 83 -11.02 -5.05 -17.16
CA PRO A 83 -10.76 -6.26 -16.38
C PRO A 83 -10.00 -7.31 -17.18
N ASP A 84 -8.91 -6.90 -17.85
CA ASP A 84 -8.11 -7.75 -18.76
C ASP A 84 -6.86 -8.33 -18.08
N GLY A 85 -6.60 -7.97 -16.81
CA GLY A 85 -5.42 -8.41 -16.06
C GLY A 85 -4.16 -7.58 -16.30
N TYR A 86 -4.25 -6.43 -16.98
CA TYR A 86 -3.09 -5.56 -17.23
C TYR A 86 -3.03 -4.31 -16.35
N THR A 87 -4.03 -4.12 -15.49
CA THR A 87 -4.05 -3.04 -14.49
C THR A 87 -4.34 -3.62 -13.12
N PHE A 88 -3.44 -3.40 -12.17
CA PHE A 88 -3.58 -3.78 -10.77
C PHE A 88 -3.39 -2.58 -9.85
N LEU A 89 -3.95 -2.66 -8.66
CA LEU A 89 -3.78 -1.67 -7.60
C LEU A 89 -3.01 -2.31 -6.45
N ILE A 90 -1.96 -1.66 -5.95
CA ILE A 90 -1.45 -1.92 -4.61
C ILE A 90 -1.95 -0.82 -3.68
N HIS A 91 -2.62 -1.19 -2.60
CA HIS A 91 -3.16 -0.23 -1.64
C HIS A 91 -3.01 -0.77 -0.22
N HIS A 92 -3.18 0.10 0.75
CA HIS A 92 -3.05 -0.20 2.18
C HIS A 92 -4.39 -0.04 2.93
N ASN A 93 -4.36 0.10 4.26
CA ASN A 93 -5.54 0.28 5.14
C ASN A 93 -6.56 1.31 4.62
N GLY A 94 -6.18 2.22 3.71
CA GLY A 94 -7.12 3.13 3.05
C GLY A 94 -8.31 2.43 2.41
N MET A 95 -8.15 1.18 1.94
CA MET A 95 -9.25 0.36 1.45
C MET A 95 -10.28 0.03 2.54
N SER A 96 -9.85 -0.09 3.80
CA SER A 96 -10.74 -0.39 4.93
C SER A 96 -11.27 0.85 5.63
N THR A 97 -10.54 1.96 5.60
CA THR A 97 -10.91 3.20 6.31
C THR A 97 -11.76 4.15 5.47
N ALA A 98 -11.52 4.20 4.16
CA ALA A 98 -12.22 5.10 3.25
C ALA A 98 -13.76 4.96 3.29
N PRO A 99 -14.38 3.76 3.40
CA PRO A 99 -15.83 3.64 3.49
C PRO A 99 -16.48 4.33 4.69
N ALA A 100 -15.71 4.60 5.74
CA ALA A 100 -16.20 5.33 6.93
C ALA A 100 -15.85 6.82 6.88
N LEU A 101 -14.82 7.21 6.15
CA LEU A 101 -14.31 8.58 6.06
C LEU A 101 -14.97 9.40 4.95
N TYR A 102 -15.23 8.77 3.80
CA TYR A 102 -15.79 9.46 2.63
C TYR A 102 -17.28 9.16 2.52
N ARG A 103 -18.13 10.20 2.55
CA ARG A 103 -19.59 10.07 2.34
C ARG A 103 -19.92 9.69 0.90
N LYS A 104 -19.06 10.09 -0.04
CA LYS A 104 -19.20 9.79 -1.47
C LYS A 104 -17.92 9.15 -1.98
N MET A 105 -17.95 7.84 -2.18
CA MET A 105 -16.85 7.09 -2.77
C MET A 105 -17.12 6.77 -4.24
N ALA A 106 -16.07 6.80 -5.05
CA ALA A 106 -16.12 6.42 -6.45
C ALA A 106 -16.10 4.89 -6.68
N PHE A 107 -15.89 4.10 -5.62
CA PHE A 107 -15.81 2.63 -5.66
C PHE A 107 -16.22 2.04 -4.30
N ASN A 108 -16.59 0.77 -4.31
CA ASN A 108 -16.78 -0.04 -3.11
C ASN A 108 -15.64 -1.08 -3.01
N PRO A 109 -14.82 -1.07 -1.95
CA PRO A 109 -13.69 -1.97 -1.83
C PRO A 109 -14.07 -3.45 -1.75
N MET A 110 -15.31 -3.79 -1.37
CA MET A 110 -15.77 -5.17 -1.24
C MET A 110 -16.38 -5.74 -2.51
N THR A 111 -16.88 -4.91 -3.43
CA THR A 111 -17.63 -5.35 -4.62
C THR A 111 -16.98 -5.04 -5.96
N ASP A 112 -16.14 -4.00 -6.03
CA ASP A 112 -15.65 -3.47 -7.31
C ASP A 112 -14.25 -3.98 -7.68
N PHE A 113 -13.71 -4.94 -6.89
CA PHE A 113 -12.40 -5.53 -7.10
C PHE A 113 -12.43 -7.05 -7.03
N GLU A 114 -11.50 -7.66 -7.76
CA GLU A 114 -10.98 -8.98 -7.45
C GLU A 114 -9.74 -8.84 -6.56
N TYR A 115 -9.56 -9.78 -5.65
CA TYR A 115 -8.44 -9.79 -4.71
C TYR A 115 -7.31 -10.65 -5.26
N VAL A 116 -6.06 -10.27 -4.99
CA VAL A 116 -4.89 -11.03 -5.44
C VAL A 116 -4.12 -11.59 -4.26
N SER A 117 -3.57 -10.73 -3.42
CA SER A 117 -2.69 -11.11 -2.32
C SER A 117 -2.48 -9.94 -1.37
N GLN A 118 -2.33 -10.20 -0.08
CA GLN A 118 -1.61 -9.29 0.80
C GLN A 118 -0.10 -9.54 0.60
N ALA A 119 0.73 -8.51 0.77
CA ALA A 119 2.17 -8.61 0.52
C ALA A 119 2.99 -8.46 1.81
N VAL A 120 2.88 -7.31 2.45
CA VAL A 120 3.69 -6.96 3.62
C VAL A 120 2.86 -6.23 4.66
N ASP A 121 3.26 -6.39 5.92
CA ASP A 121 2.87 -5.56 7.05
C ASP A 121 4.04 -4.61 7.37
N VAL A 122 3.76 -3.32 7.52
CA VAL A 122 4.77 -2.28 7.73
C VAL A 122 4.46 -1.52 9.01
N PRO A 123 5.31 -1.60 10.04
CA PRO A 123 5.23 -0.74 11.20
C PRO A 123 5.34 0.74 10.83
N MET A 124 4.80 1.60 11.68
CA MET A 124 5.03 3.04 11.55
C MET A 124 5.97 3.54 12.64
N THR A 125 6.52 4.72 12.43
CA THR A 125 7.33 5.47 13.39
C THR A 125 6.71 6.84 13.62
N LEU A 126 6.74 7.33 14.83
CA LEU A 126 6.51 8.74 15.10
C LEU A 126 7.85 9.46 15.07
N ILE A 127 8.00 10.37 14.11
CA ILE A 127 9.22 11.17 13.92
C ILE A 127 8.92 12.65 14.00
N GLY A 128 9.92 13.44 14.34
CA GLY A 128 9.86 14.89 14.32
C GLY A 128 11.07 15.51 13.62
N ARG A 129 10.95 16.79 13.23
CA ARG A 129 12.07 17.54 12.67
C ARG A 129 13.24 17.58 13.66
N LYS A 130 14.47 17.64 13.13
CA LYS A 130 15.69 17.43 13.92
C LYS A 130 15.88 18.45 15.05
N ASP A 131 15.44 19.66 14.83
CA ASP A 131 15.57 20.79 15.76
C ASP A 131 14.38 20.92 16.74
N LEU A 132 13.39 20.01 16.70
CA LEU A 132 12.31 20.00 17.68
C LEU A 132 12.89 19.80 19.10
N PRO A 133 12.52 20.62 20.09
CA PRO A 133 13.14 20.61 21.43
C PRO A 133 12.63 19.46 22.33
N ALA A 134 12.31 18.31 21.75
CA ALA A 134 11.93 17.08 22.44
C ALA A 134 12.80 15.94 21.92
N LYS A 135 13.41 15.15 22.82
CA LYS A 135 14.36 14.08 22.47
C LYS A 135 13.80 12.67 22.68
N ASN A 136 12.69 12.56 23.38
CA ASN A 136 12.00 11.30 23.65
C ASN A 136 10.50 11.53 23.69
N MET A 137 9.73 10.43 23.83
CA MET A 137 8.27 10.47 23.78
C MET A 137 7.64 11.25 24.92
N GLN A 138 8.22 11.20 26.12
CA GLN A 138 7.74 11.94 27.30
C GLN A 138 7.90 13.44 27.08
N GLU A 139 9.08 13.87 26.62
CA GLU A 139 9.35 15.28 26.29
C GLU A 139 8.45 15.76 25.13
N LEU A 140 8.25 14.92 24.10
CA LEU A 140 7.33 15.25 23.00
C LEU A 140 5.90 15.44 23.52
N THR A 141 5.42 14.54 24.37
CA THR A 141 4.09 14.64 24.95
C THR A 141 3.91 15.94 25.74
N ALA A 142 4.87 16.30 26.57
CA ALA A 142 4.85 17.56 27.32
C ALA A 142 4.88 18.78 26.41
N TYR A 143 5.77 18.75 25.40
CA TYR A 143 5.93 19.83 24.43
C TYR A 143 4.66 20.04 23.59
N VAL A 144 4.07 18.96 23.07
CA VAL A 144 2.84 19.00 22.28
C VAL A 144 1.68 19.57 23.11
N LYS A 145 1.50 19.11 24.36
CA LYS A 145 0.44 19.63 25.24
C LYS A 145 0.59 21.13 25.54
N ALA A 146 1.82 21.60 25.70
CA ALA A 146 2.09 23.02 25.96
C ALA A 146 1.97 23.90 24.70
N ASN A 147 2.15 23.35 23.50
CA ASN A 147 2.25 24.08 22.23
C ASN A 147 1.28 23.61 21.16
N ALA A 148 0.18 22.94 21.49
CA ALA A 148 -0.70 22.24 20.54
C ALA A 148 -1.05 23.07 19.30
N LYS A 149 -1.44 24.34 19.47
CA LYS A 149 -1.83 25.25 18.37
C LYS A 149 -0.67 25.66 17.44
N LYS A 150 0.58 25.37 17.82
CA LYS A 150 1.79 25.73 17.04
C LYS A 150 2.41 24.49 16.37
N ILE A 151 1.93 23.29 16.69
CA ILE A 151 2.45 22.05 16.15
C ILE A 151 1.70 21.66 14.89
N ASN A 152 2.44 21.48 13.81
CA ASN A 152 1.96 21.01 12.51
C ASN A 152 2.22 19.52 12.39
N LEU A 153 1.14 18.73 12.34
CA LEU A 153 1.18 17.28 12.14
C LEU A 153 0.93 16.96 10.66
N ALA A 154 1.96 16.48 9.97
CA ALA A 154 1.87 16.10 8.57
C ALA A 154 1.22 14.72 8.35
N ASN A 155 0.57 14.54 7.20
CA ASN A 155 0.04 13.25 6.77
C ASN A 155 -0.03 13.12 5.23
N ALA A 156 -0.34 11.92 4.74
CA ALA A 156 -0.43 11.59 3.30
C ALA A 156 -1.81 11.86 2.68
N GLY A 157 -2.57 12.77 3.25
CA GLY A 157 -3.95 13.08 2.86
C GLY A 157 -4.97 12.45 3.81
N LEU A 158 -6.16 13.05 3.85
CA LEU A 158 -7.25 12.60 4.71
C LEU A 158 -7.62 11.15 4.37
N GLY A 159 -7.76 10.31 5.38
CA GLY A 159 -8.04 8.87 5.24
C GLY A 159 -6.83 7.98 5.02
N ALA A 160 -5.64 8.53 4.74
CA ALA A 160 -4.42 7.74 4.74
C ALA A 160 -4.04 7.27 6.17
N VAL A 161 -3.24 6.20 6.28
CA VAL A 161 -2.89 5.64 7.60
C VAL A 161 -2.10 6.62 8.46
N SER A 162 -1.27 7.47 7.86
CA SER A 162 -0.58 8.56 8.57
C SER A 162 -1.56 9.58 9.18
N HIS A 163 -2.69 9.86 8.51
CA HIS A 163 -3.76 10.67 9.08
C HIS A 163 -4.45 9.94 10.24
N LEU A 164 -4.78 8.65 10.08
CA LEU A 164 -5.36 7.83 11.13
C LEU A 164 -4.44 7.74 12.36
N CYS A 165 -3.14 7.50 12.17
CA CYS A 165 -2.14 7.54 13.23
C CYS A 165 -2.15 8.89 13.95
N GLY A 166 -2.19 9.99 13.19
CA GLY A 166 -2.28 11.35 13.73
C GLY A 166 -3.53 11.60 14.56
N MET A 167 -4.68 11.07 14.16
CA MET A 167 -5.93 11.16 14.93
C MET A 167 -5.81 10.42 16.27
N LEU A 168 -5.25 9.20 16.25
CA LEU A 168 -5.03 8.43 17.47
C LEU A 168 -4.03 9.10 18.41
N LEU A 169 -2.98 9.74 17.88
CA LEU A 169 -2.04 10.53 18.67
C LEU A 169 -2.73 11.71 19.36
N GLN A 170 -3.51 12.49 18.62
CA GLN A 170 -4.27 13.62 19.16
C GLN A 170 -5.24 13.18 20.24
N GLN A 171 -5.95 12.08 20.03
CA GLN A 171 -6.83 11.48 21.02
C GLN A 171 -6.07 11.05 22.28
N ALA A 172 -4.92 10.39 22.13
CA ALA A 172 -4.11 9.91 23.26
C ALA A 172 -3.50 11.07 24.06
N TRP A 173 -3.14 12.18 23.40
CA TRP A 173 -2.63 13.39 24.06
C TRP A 173 -3.74 14.29 24.63
N GLY A 174 -4.98 14.14 24.15
CA GLY A 174 -6.11 15.01 24.52
C GLY A 174 -5.96 16.42 23.97
N VAL A 175 -5.43 16.59 22.74
CA VAL A 175 -5.20 17.87 22.08
C VAL A 175 -5.61 17.84 20.61
N ASP A 176 -5.92 19.02 20.06
CA ASP A 176 -6.08 19.25 18.64
C ASP A 176 -4.85 19.93 18.05
N LEU A 177 -4.27 19.34 17.01
CA LEU A 177 -3.11 19.84 16.28
C LEU A 177 -3.50 20.38 14.91
N THR A 178 -2.69 21.28 14.36
CA THR A 178 -2.82 21.67 12.96
C THR A 178 -2.41 20.51 12.06
N THR A 179 -3.35 19.95 11.31
CA THR A 179 -3.12 18.82 10.41
C THR A 179 -2.82 19.32 9.00
N VAL A 180 -1.67 18.92 8.44
CA VAL A 180 -1.19 19.36 7.11
C VAL A 180 -1.18 18.16 6.15
N PRO A 181 -2.13 18.08 5.21
CA PRO A 181 -2.21 16.98 4.26
C PRO A 181 -1.28 17.17 3.05
N PHE A 182 -0.66 16.09 2.60
CA PHE A 182 0.16 16.00 1.40
C PHE A 182 -0.37 14.90 0.45
N SER A 183 0.14 14.84 -0.77
CA SER A 183 -0.20 13.78 -1.75
C SER A 183 0.42 12.41 -1.44
N GLY A 184 1.14 12.29 -0.33
CA GLY A 184 1.83 11.09 0.15
C GLY A 184 2.81 11.46 1.25
N THR A 185 3.38 10.47 1.95
CA THR A 185 4.34 10.76 3.02
C THR A 185 5.73 11.16 2.50
N ALA A 186 6.10 10.88 1.23
CA ALA A 186 7.34 11.39 0.67
C ALA A 186 7.41 12.94 0.67
N PRO A 187 6.45 13.68 0.10
CA PRO A 187 6.46 15.14 0.22
C PRO A 187 6.26 15.62 1.68
N ALA A 188 5.51 14.89 2.52
CA ALA A 188 5.38 15.20 3.95
C ALA A 188 6.72 15.11 4.69
N LEU A 189 7.51 14.06 4.43
CA LEU A 189 8.84 13.89 5.01
C LEU A 189 9.80 14.98 4.52
N ASN A 190 9.76 15.35 3.25
CA ASN A 190 10.55 16.47 2.73
C ASN A 190 10.20 17.78 3.43
N ALA A 191 8.91 18.05 3.68
CA ALA A 191 8.46 19.20 4.45
C ALA A 191 8.95 19.14 5.93
N LEU A 192 8.99 17.95 6.54
CA LEU A 192 9.54 17.74 7.88
C LEU A 192 11.04 18.04 7.93
N LEU A 193 11.80 17.52 6.97
CA LEU A 193 13.25 17.76 6.86
C LEU A 193 13.55 19.24 6.60
N GLY A 194 12.67 19.92 5.88
CA GLY A 194 12.74 21.37 5.61
C GLY A 194 12.21 22.26 6.74
N GLY A 195 11.74 21.69 7.86
CA GLY A 195 11.21 22.44 9.01
C GLY A 195 9.83 23.10 8.78
N GLN A 196 9.12 22.74 7.72
CA GLN A 196 7.81 23.30 7.39
C GLN A 196 6.68 22.66 8.21
N VAL A 197 6.90 21.45 8.73
CA VAL A 197 6.02 20.73 9.66
C VAL A 197 6.86 20.15 10.79
N ASP A 198 6.21 19.79 11.90
CA ASP A 198 6.92 19.47 13.14
C ASP A 198 7.04 17.97 13.38
N ILE A 199 5.95 17.22 13.15
CA ILE A 199 5.87 15.77 13.40
C ILE A 199 5.16 15.06 12.28
N LEU A 200 5.49 13.78 12.11
CA LEU A 200 4.92 12.89 11.11
C LEU A 200 4.86 11.47 11.66
N CYS A 201 3.73 10.80 11.50
CA CYS A 201 3.63 9.36 11.67
C CYS A 201 3.74 8.70 10.28
N ASP A 202 4.80 7.91 10.06
CA ASP A 202 5.06 7.33 8.74
C ASP A 202 5.68 5.94 8.84
N GLN A 203 5.55 5.18 7.76
CA GLN A 203 5.99 3.80 7.66
C GLN A 203 7.52 3.66 7.71
N THR A 204 7.99 2.60 8.36
CA THR A 204 9.41 2.27 8.49
C THR A 204 10.12 2.16 7.14
N THR A 205 9.44 1.70 6.09
CA THR A 205 10.03 1.57 4.74
C THR A 205 10.54 2.89 4.15
N GLN A 206 10.06 4.02 4.64
CA GLN A 206 10.57 5.35 4.28
C GLN A 206 11.48 5.93 5.37
N THR A 207 11.12 5.76 6.64
CA THR A 207 11.75 6.50 7.76
C THR A 207 13.02 5.86 8.29
N THR A 208 13.20 4.54 8.15
CA THR A 208 14.33 3.79 8.74
C THR A 208 15.70 4.38 8.34
N SER A 209 15.89 4.75 7.08
CA SER A 209 17.15 5.34 6.61
C SER A 209 17.41 6.71 7.24
N HIS A 210 16.39 7.55 7.35
CA HIS A 210 16.48 8.88 7.98
C HIS A 210 16.74 8.81 9.48
N ILE A 211 16.13 7.83 10.16
CA ILE A 211 16.36 7.55 11.59
C ILE A 211 17.81 7.12 11.80
N LYS A 212 18.30 6.14 11.03
CA LYS A 212 19.70 5.65 11.11
C LYS A 212 20.71 6.74 10.77
N ALA A 213 20.39 7.63 9.83
CA ALA A 213 21.23 8.78 9.48
C ALA A 213 21.13 9.94 10.49
N GLY A 214 20.23 9.86 11.46
CA GLY A 214 20.02 10.90 12.47
C GLY A 214 19.50 12.23 11.92
N THR A 215 18.84 12.24 10.74
CA THR A 215 18.28 13.45 10.12
C THR A 215 16.93 13.85 10.69
N VAL A 216 16.29 12.98 11.46
CA VAL A 216 15.03 13.21 12.18
C VAL A 216 15.17 12.80 13.65
N ASN A 217 14.31 13.28 14.53
CA ASN A 217 14.14 12.74 15.88
C ASN A 217 13.16 11.57 15.80
N LEU A 218 13.48 10.43 16.44
CA LEU A 218 12.58 9.29 16.60
C LEU A 218 11.96 9.31 17.99
N TYR A 219 10.64 9.16 18.08
CA TYR A 219 9.90 9.09 19.35
C TYR A 219 9.42 7.68 19.69
N GLY A 220 9.25 6.83 18.67
CA GLY A 220 8.91 5.43 18.87
C GLY A 220 8.31 4.79 17.64
N VAL A 221 8.15 3.46 17.73
CA VAL A 221 7.45 2.63 16.74
C VAL A 221 6.03 2.35 17.22
N THR A 222 5.10 2.17 16.27
CA THR A 222 3.66 2.01 16.54
C THR A 222 3.24 0.55 16.78
N THR A 223 4.20 -0.35 16.88
CA THR A 223 3.97 -1.78 17.16
C THR A 223 3.94 -2.05 18.65
N LYS A 224 3.32 -3.17 19.06
CA LYS A 224 3.31 -3.63 20.47
C LYS A 224 4.69 -4.00 20.98
N GLN A 225 5.58 -4.41 20.08
CA GLN A 225 6.96 -4.81 20.39
C GLN A 225 7.93 -3.99 19.55
N ARG A 226 9.16 -3.87 20.02
CA ARG A 226 10.25 -3.25 19.25
C ARG A 226 10.52 -4.04 17.97
N ILE A 227 10.97 -3.36 16.93
CA ILE A 227 11.21 -3.95 15.62
C ILE A 227 12.70 -4.20 15.38
N ARG A 228 13.03 -5.28 14.67
CA ARG A 228 14.42 -5.69 14.40
C ARG A 228 15.22 -4.63 13.65
N ALA A 229 14.59 -3.90 12.73
CA ALA A 229 15.28 -2.88 11.92
C ALA A 229 15.75 -1.67 12.74
N LEU A 230 15.10 -1.41 13.90
CA LEU A 230 15.36 -0.32 14.82
C LEU A 230 15.30 -0.85 16.27
N PRO A 231 16.26 -1.69 16.71
CA PRO A 231 16.17 -2.40 18.00
C PRO A 231 16.18 -1.48 19.22
N ASP A 232 16.80 -0.32 19.11
CA ASP A 232 16.87 0.68 20.18
C ASP A 232 15.65 1.61 20.23
N ALA A 233 14.77 1.56 19.20
CA ALA A 233 13.57 2.37 19.16
C ALA A 233 12.54 1.84 20.17
N PRO A 234 12.07 2.67 21.13
CA PRO A 234 10.99 2.26 22.01
C PRO A 234 9.68 2.13 21.23
N THR A 235 8.73 1.36 21.75
CA THR A 235 7.37 1.45 21.27
C THR A 235 6.70 2.71 21.81
N LEU A 236 5.66 3.22 21.14
CA LEU A 236 4.89 4.36 21.66
C LEU A 236 4.21 4.01 22.98
N THR A 237 3.89 2.73 23.21
CA THR A 237 3.37 2.24 24.51
C THR A 237 4.43 2.32 25.60
N GLU A 238 5.69 1.93 25.36
CA GLU A 238 6.80 2.15 26.29
C GLU A 238 7.02 3.65 26.55
N GLY A 239 6.76 4.49 25.57
CA GLY A 239 6.79 5.95 25.65
C GLY A 239 5.63 6.59 26.41
N GLY A 240 4.64 5.80 26.88
CA GLY A 240 3.52 6.26 27.70
C GLY A 240 2.17 6.39 26.97
N LEU A 241 2.07 6.06 25.67
CA LEU A 241 0.80 6.00 24.96
C LEU A 241 0.17 4.60 25.10
N LYS A 242 -0.74 4.46 26.06
CA LYS A 242 -1.35 3.17 26.39
C LYS A 242 -2.02 2.52 25.17
N ASP A 243 -1.73 1.23 24.96
CA ASP A 243 -2.33 0.37 23.93
C ASP A 243 -2.26 0.95 22.49
N PHE A 244 -1.25 1.77 22.20
CA PHE A 244 -1.10 2.39 20.88
C PHE A 244 -0.54 1.39 19.87
N GLU A 245 -1.34 1.07 18.85
CA GLU A 245 -0.93 0.17 17.77
C GLU A 245 -1.50 0.62 16.42
N VAL A 246 -0.61 0.83 15.46
CA VAL A 246 -0.95 1.06 14.05
C VAL A 246 0.04 0.32 13.17
N ILE A 247 -0.46 -0.59 12.32
CA ILE A 247 0.34 -1.31 11.33
C ILE A 247 -0.28 -1.06 9.96
N VAL A 248 0.56 -0.83 8.96
CA VAL A 248 0.14 -0.64 7.58
C VAL A 248 0.30 -1.94 6.83
N TRP A 249 -0.79 -2.54 6.39
CA TRP A 249 -0.77 -3.72 5.53
C TRP A 249 -0.95 -3.31 4.05
N HIS A 250 -0.32 -4.03 3.13
CA HIS A 250 -0.42 -3.77 1.70
C HIS A 250 -1.07 -4.94 0.98
N GLY A 251 -2.20 -4.65 0.32
CA GLY A 251 -2.95 -5.60 -0.49
C GLY A 251 -2.90 -5.24 -1.97
N ILE A 252 -3.03 -6.24 -2.83
CA ILE A 252 -3.03 -6.11 -4.28
C ILE A 252 -4.40 -6.54 -4.80
N TYR A 253 -4.95 -5.71 -5.70
CA TYR A 253 -6.31 -5.81 -6.22
C TYR A 253 -6.31 -5.68 -7.74
N ALA A 254 -7.30 -6.28 -8.39
CA ALA A 254 -7.60 -6.10 -9.81
C ALA A 254 -9.02 -5.56 -9.98
N PRO A 255 -9.39 -4.97 -11.14
CA PRO A 255 -10.77 -4.59 -11.45
C PRO A 255 -11.71 -5.79 -11.34
N LYS A 256 -12.94 -5.56 -10.92
CA LYS A 256 -13.98 -6.61 -10.86
C LYS A 256 -14.19 -7.26 -12.25
N GLY A 257 -14.27 -8.59 -12.28
CA GLY A 257 -14.42 -9.36 -13.51
C GLY A 257 -13.10 -9.70 -14.22
N THR A 258 -11.94 -9.37 -13.64
CA THR A 258 -10.64 -9.83 -14.17
C THR A 258 -10.60 -11.38 -14.17
N PRO A 259 -10.20 -12.04 -15.28
CA PRO A 259 -10.17 -13.49 -15.35
C PRO A 259 -9.34 -14.13 -14.25
N ALA A 260 -9.90 -15.18 -13.63
CA ALA A 260 -9.25 -15.89 -12.51
C ALA A 260 -7.84 -16.42 -12.87
N ALA A 261 -7.64 -16.86 -14.11
CA ALA A 261 -6.33 -17.31 -14.60
C ALA A 261 -5.28 -16.18 -14.60
N ASN A 262 -5.68 -14.94 -14.94
CA ASN A 262 -4.78 -13.77 -14.93
C ASN A 262 -4.47 -13.35 -13.51
N ILE A 263 -5.47 -13.38 -12.61
CA ILE A 263 -5.28 -13.13 -11.18
C ILE A 263 -4.30 -14.13 -10.57
N GLU A 264 -4.48 -15.42 -10.85
CA GLU A 264 -3.59 -16.48 -10.33
C GLU A 264 -2.18 -16.35 -10.90
N LYS A 265 -2.02 -16.07 -12.18
CA LYS A 265 -0.69 -15.87 -12.79
C LYS A 265 0.04 -14.69 -12.15
N PHE A 266 -0.65 -13.56 -11.97
CA PHE A 266 -0.08 -12.37 -11.30
C PHE A 266 0.17 -12.64 -9.81
N GLY A 267 -0.76 -13.26 -9.10
CA GLY A 267 -0.63 -13.64 -7.69
C GLY A 267 0.51 -14.63 -7.43
N SER A 268 0.72 -15.58 -8.34
CA SER A 268 1.87 -16.50 -8.29
C SER A 268 3.19 -15.73 -8.42
N ALA A 269 3.27 -14.73 -9.31
CA ALA A 269 4.46 -13.88 -9.42
C ALA A 269 4.68 -13.03 -8.15
N VAL A 270 3.61 -12.55 -7.51
CA VAL A 270 3.70 -11.87 -6.20
C VAL A 270 4.29 -12.84 -5.16
N ARG A 271 3.71 -14.03 -5.00
CA ARG A 271 4.20 -15.04 -4.02
C ARG A 271 5.65 -15.45 -4.27
N THR A 272 6.06 -15.54 -5.53
CA THR A 272 7.46 -15.79 -5.90
C THR A 272 8.36 -14.63 -5.47
N ALA A 273 7.94 -13.39 -5.70
CA ALA A 273 8.68 -12.20 -5.29
C ALA A 273 8.79 -12.11 -3.75
N LEU A 274 7.74 -12.46 -3.02
CA LEU A 274 7.74 -12.47 -1.54
C LEU A 274 8.70 -13.52 -0.93
N LYS A 275 9.12 -14.50 -1.71
CA LYS A 275 10.10 -15.55 -1.31
C LYS A 275 11.51 -15.26 -1.86
N ASP A 276 11.67 -14.26 -2.72
CA ASP A 276 12.99 -13.86 -3.25
C ASP A 276 13.85 -13.27 -2.13
N GLN A 277 15.07 -13.80 -1.95
CA GLN A 277 15.93 -13.42 -0.84
C GLN A 277 16.28 -11.92 -0.86
N ALA A 278 16.47 -11.32 -2.02
CA ALA A 278 16.78 -9.90 -2.13
C ALA A 278 15.58 -9.04 -1.70
N PHE A 279 14.35 -9.46 -2.07
CA PHE A 279 13.12 -8.81 -1.60
C PHE A 279 12.98 -8.94 -0.08
N VAL A 280 13.11 -10.15 0.45
CA VAL A 280 13.00 -10.45 1.91
C VAL A 280 13.99 -9.60 2.70
N THR A 281 15.26 -9.60 2.30
CA THR A 281 16.32 -8.82 2.96
C THR A 281 16.00 -7.33 2.89
N ARG A 282 15.63 -6.82 1.72
CA ARG A 282 15.30 -5.40 1.55
C ARG A 282 14.13 -4.96 2.43
N MET A 283 13.07 -5.75 2.50
CA MET A 283 11.90 -5.44 3.35
C MET A 283 12.28 -5.48 4.84
N ALA A 284 13.03 -6.49 5.27
CA ALA A 284 13.50 -6.61 6.65
C ALA A 284 14.40 -5.44 7.07
N ASP A 285 15.32 -4.99 6.20
CA ASP A 285 16.20 -3.83 6.46
C ASP A 285 15.42 -2.53 6.62
N LEU A 286 14.28 -2.45 5.95
CA LEU A 286 13.34 -1.32 6.02
C LEU A 286 12.30 -1.50 7.13
N GLY A 287 12.33 -2.59 7.90
CA GLY A 287 11.43 -2.85 9.00
C GLY A 287 10.03 -3.31 8.57
N ALA A 288 9.86 -3.76 7.34
CA ALA A 288 8.63 -4.39 6.87
C ALA A 288 8.70 -5.91 7.03
N GLU A 289 7.57 -6.54 7.30
CA GLU A 289 7.42 -7.97 7.49
C GLU A 289 6.58 -8.57 6.35
N ILE A 290 7.04 -9.68 5.79
CA ILE A 290 6.27 -10.43 4.80
C ILE A 290 5.14 -11.16 5.53
N VAL A 291 3.93 -11.05 5.00
CA VAL A 291 2.78 -11.69 5.63
C VAL A 291 2.81 -13.22 5.48
N PRO A 292 2.20 -13.98 6.41
CA PRO A 292 2.07 -15.42 6.30
C PRO A 292 1.39 -15.88 4.99
N ASP A 293 1.72 -17.07 4.51
CA ASP A 293 1.18 -17.64 3.25
C ASP A 293 -0.36 -17.63 3.21
N SER A 294 -1.04 -17.79 4.35
CA SER A 294 -2.51 -17.71 4.45
C SER A 294 -3.10 -16.37 4.03
N LYS A 295 -2.35 -15.28 4.20
CA LYS A 295 -2.72 -13.93 3.76
C LYS A 295 -2.30 -13.63 2.31
N GLN A 296 -1.42 -14.45 1.72
CA GLN A 296 -0.93 -14.29 0.35
C GLN A 296 -1.88 -14.90 -0.69
N THR A 297 -3.17 -14.97 -0.38
CA THR A 297 -4.23 -15.52 -1.23
C THR A 297 -5.35 -14.50 -1.44
N PRO A 298 -6.16 -14.64 -2.52
CA PRO A 298 -7.33 -13.80 -2.71
C PRO A 298 -8.29 -13.83 -1.52
N GLU A 299 -8.58 -15.02 -0.99
CA GLU A 299 -9.48 -15.18 0.17
C GLU A 299 -8.89 -14.61 1.45
N GLY A 300 -7.58 -14.78 1.68
CA GLY A 300 -6.88 -14.22 2.84
C GLY A 300 -6.95 -12.69 2.86
N LEU A 301 -6.71 -12.05 1.71
CA LEU A 301 -6.82 -10.59 1.58
C LEU A 301 -8.26 -10.12 1.76
N ARG A 302 -9.24 -10.81 1.18
CA ARG A 302 -10.66 -10.46 1.30
C ARG A 302 -11.13 -10.52 2.75
N THR A 303 -10.85 -11.62 3.43
CA THR A 303 -11.20 -11.83 4.83
C THR A 303 -10.55 -10.77 5.73
N TRP A 304 -9.27 -10.47 5.47
CA TRP A 304 -8.55 -9.43 6.20
C TRP A 304 -9.18 -8.04 5.99
N LEU A 305 -9.45 -7.65 4.74
CA LEU A 305 -10.09 -6.37 4.44
C LEU A 305 -11.44 -6.23 5.12
N GLN A 306 -12.27 -7.28 5.08
CA GLN A 306 -13.60 -7.28 5.73
C GLN A 306 -13.48 -7.08 7.25
N ALA A 307 -12.53 -7.75 7.90
CA ALA A 307 -12.26 -7.60 9.33
C ALA A 307 -11.79 -6.17 9.66
N GLU A 308 -10.89 -5.62 8.86
CA GLU A 308 -10.39 -4.24 9.03
C GLU A 308 -11.47 -3.18 8.82
N ILE A 309 -12.38 -3.34 7.85
CA ILE A 309 -13.56 -2.46 7.70
C ILE A 309 -14.43 -2.51 8.97
N GLY A 310 -14.67 -3.71 9.51
CA GLY A 310 -15.43 -3.90 10.75
C GLY A 310 -14.77 -3.26 11.97
N LYS A 311 -13.44 -3.32 12.06
CA LYS A 311 -12.64 -2.72 13.13
C LYS A 311 -12.64 -1.19 13.08
N TRP A 312 -12.29 -0.62 11.92
CA TRP A 312 -12.06 0.82 11.80
C TRP A 312 -13.33 1.63 11.57
N GLY A 313 -14.35 1.04 10.97
CA GLY A 313 -15.61 1.74 10.69
C GLY A 313 -16.25 2.39 11.93
N PRO A 314 -16.48 1.67 13.03
CA PRO A 314 -17.01 2.25 14.26
C PRO A 314 -16.10 3.33 14.87
N VAL A 315 -14.79 3.10 14.89
CA VAL A 315 -13.79 4.04 15.45
C VAL A 315 -13.83 5.39 14.72
N ILE A 316 -13.82 5.36 13.38
CA ILE A 316 -13.82 6.57 12.55
C ILE A 316 -15.16 7.33 12.69
N ARG A 317 -16.29 6.61 12.65
CA ARG A 317 -17.60 7.25 12.81
C ARG A 317 -17.80 7.88 14.19
N SER A 318 -17.32 7.23 15.25
CA SER A 318 -17.39 7.80 16.61
C SER A 318 -16.54 9.05 16.78
N ALA A 319 -15.43 9.17 16.02
CA ALA A 319 -14.59 10.37 16.00
C ALA A 319 -15.24 11.53 15.24
N GLY A 320 -16.32 11.30 14.47
CA GLY A 320 -17.03 12.34 13.72
C GLY A 320 -16.23 12.98 12.59
N VAL A 321 -15.15 12.33 12.14
CA VAL A 321 -14.24 12.87 11.10
C VAL A 321 -14.66 12.38 9.73
N TYR A 322 -14.79 13.32 8.80
CA TYR A 322 -15.08 13.05 7.38
C TYR A 322 -14.02 13.72 6.50
N ALA A 323 -13.75 13.13 5.34
CA ALA A 323 -12.71 13.57 4.40
C ALA A 323 -13.27 14.32 3.18
N ASP A 324 -14.59 14.55 3.12
CA ASP A 324 -15.35 15.25 2.07
C ASP A 324 -16.25 16.34 2.65
#